data_59402d5176c61a900b21e7191aee0771
#
_entry.id   59402d5176c61a900b21e7191aee0771
#
_cell.length_a   1.000
_cell.length_b   1.000
_cell.length_c   1.000
_cell.angle_alpha   90.00
_cell.angle_beta   90.00
_cell.angle_gamma   90.00
#
_symmetry.space_group_name_H-M   'P 1'
#
loop_
_entity.id
_entity.type
_entity.pdbx_description
1 polymer ?
#
loop_
_entity_poly.entity_id
_entity_poly.type
_entity_poly.pdbx_seq_one_letter_code
_entity_poly.pdbx_strand_id
1 'polypeptide(L)'
;DTVGFIRKLPHHLIEAFRSTLAEARYADIILHVVDTSNPQMDEQMHTVYETLQNLGVKDKPVITVFNKIDRMEDIWVPRDLHADYYVKISARTGEGITEFLQAVEAVLREQKVEIEALYPYKEAGKIQLIRKYGELQEEEYREDGIFVRAFVPAELYGQVRPEGVTPNNCL
;
A
#
# COMPACT_ATOMS: atom_id res chain seq x y z
N ASP A 1 14.18 2.95 3.56
CA ASP A 1 15.20 2.78 2.49
C ASP A 1 16.07 1.58 2.82
N THR A 2 16.40 0.78 1.82
CA THR A 2 17.17 -0.46 1.98
C THR A 2 18.40 -0.43 1.08
N VAL A 3 19.40 -1.27 1.40
CA VAL A 3 20.56 -1.47 0.54
C VAL A 3 20.09 -2.14 -0.77
N GLY A 4 20.52 -1.62 -1.93
CA GLY A 4 20.14 -2.19 -3.23
C GLY A 4 20.44 -3.69 -3.33
N PHE A 5 19.53 -4.43 -3.97
CA PHE A 5 19.70 -5.86 -4.21
C PHE A 5 20.90 -6.11 -5.13
N ILE A 6 21.95 -6.69 -4.56
CA ILE A 6 23.18 -7.04 -5.26
C ILE A 6 23.11 -8.54 -5.62
N ARG A 7 23.39 -8.84 -6.89
CA ARG A 7 23.55 -10.22 -7.38
C ARG A 7 24.63 -10.93 -6.53
N LYS A 8 24.29 -12.01 -5.83
CA LYS A 8 25.16 -12.77 -4.90
C LYS A 8 25.51 -12.02 -3.61
N LEU A 9 24.53 -11.75 -2.77
CA LEU A 9 24.80 -11.40 -1.37
C LEU A 9 25.56 -12.55 -0.69
N PRO A 10 26.72 -12.30 -0.05
CA PRO A 10 27.39 -13.29 0.78
C PRO A 10 26.43 -13.80 1.87
N HIS A 11 26.49 -15.10 2.19
CA HIS A 11 25.55 -15.76 3.11
C HIS A 11 25.42 -15.07 4.48
N HIS A 12 26.49 -14.46 4.99
CA HIS A 12 26.47 -13.73 6.26
C HIS A 12 25.74 -12.38 6.18
N LEU A 13 25.63 -11.78 4.98
CA LEU A 13 24.86 -10.56 4.77
C LEU A 13 23.37 -10.88 4.54
N ILE A 14 23.02 -12.09 4.10
CA ILE A 14 21.63 -12.51 3.91
C ILE A 14 20.86 -12.47 5.23
N GLU A 15 21.47 -12.86 6.36
CA GLU A 15 20.80 -12.83 7.66
C GLU A 15 20.57 -11.40 8.18
N ALA A 16 21.57 -10.51 8.01
CA ALA A 16 21.41 -9.10 8.35
C ALA A 16 20.35 -8.42 7.45
N PHE A 17 20.31 -8.78 6.17
CA PHE A 17 19.30 -8.31 5.23
C PHE A 17 17.90 -8.85 5.53
N ARG A 18 17.79 -10.10 5.98
CA ARG A 18 16.51 -10.69 6.39
C ARG A 18 15.84 -9.93 7.51
N SER A 19 16.60 -9.44 8.49
CA SER A 19 16.01 -8.64 9.59
C SER A 19 15.47 -7.29 9.08
N THR A 20 16.18 -6.61 8.20
CA THR A 20 15.73 -5.34 7.60
C THR A 20 14.53 -5.55 6.66
N LEU A 21 14.57 -6.60 5.84
CA LEU A 21 13.48 -6.93 4.93
C LEU A 21 12.28 -7.60 5.62
N ALA A 22 12.46 -8.13 6.84
CA ALA A 22 11.34 -8.63 7.64
C ALA A 22 10.30 -7.53 7.95
N GLU A 23 10.71 -6.27 7.95
CA GLU A 23 9.80 -5.13 8.07
C GLU A 23 8.80 -5.04 6.92
N ALA A 24 9.15 -5.52 5.72
CA ALA A 24 8.23 -5.60 4.58
C ALA A 24 6.96 -6.44 4.89
N ARG A 25 7.03 -7.38 5.83
CA ARG A 25 5.88 -8.17 6.28
C ARG A 25 4.83 -7.33 7.01
N TYR A 26 5.26 -6.23 7.62
CA TYR A 26 4.41 -5.34 8.40
C TYR A 26 4.03 -4.07 7.64
N ALA A 27 4.60 -3.86 6.45
CA ALA A 27 4.26 -2.74 5.59
C ALA A 27 2.84 -2.87 5.03
N ASP A 28 2.15 -1.77 4.87
CA ASP A 28 0.83 -1.71 4.23
C ASP A 28 0.96 -1.75 2.70
N ILE A 29 2.05 -1.18 2.16
CA ILE A 29 2.35 -1.11 0.74
C ILE A 29 3.83 -1.42 0.52
N ILE A 30 4.14 -2.16 -0.54
CA ILE A 30 5.50 -2.39 -1.01
C ILE A 30 5.80 -1.44 -2.17
N LEU A 31 6.80 -0.57 -1.99
CA LEU A 31 7.34 0.25 -3.07
C LEU A 31 8.58 -0.43 -3.64
N HIS A 32 8.44 -1.00 -4.83
CA HIS A 32 9.54 -1.63 -5.55
C HIS A 32 10.22 -0.62 -6.49
N VAL A 33 11.28 0.02 -6.01
CA VAL A 33 12.01 1.04 -6.79
C VAL A 33 13.05 0.38 -7.68
N VAL A 34 12.89 0.58 -8.99
CA VAL A 34 13.68 -0.05 -10.05
C VAL A 34 14.51 0.99 -10.81
N ASP A 35 15.80 0.72 -10.99
CA ASP A 35 16.69 1.55 -11.81
C ASP A 35 16.54 1.15 -13.29
N THR A 36 15.85 1.97 -14.09
CA THR A 36 15.63 1.70 -15.52
C THR A 36 16.88 1.81 -16.38
N SER A 37 17.93 2.46 -15.88
CA SER A 37 19.21 2.58 -16.58
C SER A 37 20.10 1.34 -16.43
N ASN A 38 19.67 0.34 -15.62
CA ASN A 38 20.44 -0.87 -15.38
C ASN A 38 20.10 -1.95 -16.42
N PRO A 39 21.07 -2.45 -17.21
CA PRO A 39 20.83 -3.51 -18.18
C PRO A 39 20.34 -4.84 -17.57
N GLN A 40 20.52 -5.04 -16.26
CA GLN A 40 20.09 -6.25 -15.53
C GLN A 40 18.80 -6.03 -14.75
N MET A 41 18.02 -5.02 -15.11
CA MET A 41 16.81 -4.61 -14.41
C MET A 41 15.84 -5.79 -14.21
N ASP A 42 15.54 -6.55 -15.27
CA ASP A 42 14.58 -7.66 -15.22
C ASP A 42 15.03 -8.77 -14.26
N GLU A 43 16.33 -9.11 -14.26
CA GLU A 43 16.89 -10.11 -13.34
C GLU A 43 16.81 -9.63 -11.88
N GLN A 44 17.04 -8.34 -11.66
CA GLN A 44 16.92 -7.73 -10.32
C GLN A 44 15.49 -7.72 -9.83
N MET A 45 14.54 -7.36 -10.70
CA MET A 45 13.11 -7.40 -10.37
C MET A 45 12.67 -8.81 -9.97
N HIS A 46 13.07 -9.83 -10.74
CA HIS A 46 12.78 -11.22 -10.41
C HIS A 46 13.33 -11.62 -9.03
N THR A 47 14.58 -11.26 -8.75
CA THR A 47 15.24 -11.53 -7.46
C THR A 47 14.50 -10.90 -6.29
N VAL A 48 13.95 -9.69 -6.47
CA VAL A 48 13.15 -8.99 -5.44
C VAL A 48 11.87 -9.78 -5.15
N TYR A 49 11.13 -10.20 -6.17
CA TYR A 49 9.90 -10.98 -5.99
C TYR A 49 10.14 -12.34 -5.33
N GLU A 50 11.18 -13.06 -5.75
CA GLU A 50 11.59 -14.30 -5.06
C GLU A 50 11.92 -14.05 -3.57
N THR A 51 12.58 -12.92 -3.29
CA THR A 51 12.95 -12.57 -1.91
C THR A 51 11.71 -12.25 -1.07
N LEU A 52 10.77 -11.46 -1.60
CA LEU A 52 9.50 -11.16 -0.92
C LEU A 52 8.72 -12.44 -0.63
N GLN A 53 8.65 -13.35 -1.60
CA GLN A 53 8.01 -14.64 -1.44
C GLN A 53 8.68 -15.49 -0.35
N ASN A 54 10.02 -15.57 -0.35
CA ASN A 54 10.81 -16.31 0.65
C ASN A 54 10.68 -15.73 2.06
N LEU A 55 10.43 -14.42 2.18
CA LEU A 55 10.15 -13.74 3.43
C LEU A 55 8.70 -13.94 3.91
N GLY A 56 7.84 -14.55 3.09
CA GLY A 56 6.43 -14.73 3.39
C GLY A 56 5.63 -13.43 3.33
N VAL A 57 6.09 -12.46 2.55
CA VAL A 57 5.30 -11.26 2.23
C VAL A 57 4.24 -11.70 1.23
N LYS A 58 2.97 -11.66 1.64
CA LYS A 58 1.81 -12.06 0.85
C LYS A 58 0.72 -11.03 1.00
N ASP A 59 -0.14 -10.94 -0.01
CA ASP A 59 -1.35 -10.14 0.01
C ASP A 59 -1.10 -8.65 0.35
N LYS A 60 0.08 -8.16 -0.06
CA LYS A 60 0.44 -6.75 0.06
C LYS A 60 0.45 -6.10 -1.31
N PRO A 61 -0.21 -4.95 -1.49
CA PRO A 61 -0.14 -4.24 -2.75
C PRO A 61 1.29 -3.81 -3.05
N VAL A 62 1.69 -3.98 -4.29
CA VAL A 62 3.00 -3.63 -4.80
C VAL A 62 2.87 -2.51 -5.82
N ILE A 63 3.61 -1.41 -5.61
CA ILE A 63 3.77 -0.34 -6.59
C ILE A 63 5.19 -0.40 -7.12
N THR A 64 5.37 -0.74 -8.40
CA THR A 64 6.67 -0.68 -9.04
C THR A 64 6.95 0.72 -9.57
N VAL A 65 8.03 1.30 -9.08
CA VAL A 65 8.49 2.66 -9.40
C VAL A 65 9.72 2.58 -10.29
N PHE A 66 9.53 2.70 -11.59
CA PHE A 66 10.61 2.75 -12.57
C PHE A 66 11.29 4.12 -12.52
N ASN A 67 12.43 4.19 -11.83
CA ASN A 67 13.17 5.42 -11.61
C ASN A 67 14.29 5.60 -12.64
N LYS A 68 14.78 6.83 -12.77
CA LYS A 68 15.83 7.29 -13.67
C LYS A 68 15.43 7.29 -15.17
N ILE A 69 14.15 7.53 -15.45
CA ILE A 69 13.66 7.63 -16.84
C ILE A 69 14.41 8.72 -17.65
N ASP A 70 14.98 9.71 -16.97
CA ASP A 70 15.83 10.75 -17.57
C ASP A 70 17.12 10.21 -18.19
N ARG A 71 17.46 8.95 -17.98
CA ARG A 71 18.62 8.26 -18.56
C ARG A 71 18.25 7.24 -19.64
N MET A 72 16.97 7.08 -19.92
CA MET A 72 16.50 6.17 -20.98
C MET A 72 16.67 6.86 -22.33
N GLU A 73 17.36 6.19 -23.25
CA GLU A 73 17.56 6.66 -24.64
C GLU A 73 16.42 6.22 -25.56
N ASP A 74 15.66 5.20 -25.18
CA ASP A 74 14.62 4.56 -26.01
C ASP A 74 13.20 4.75 -25.45
N ILE A 75 12.21 4.69 -26.37
CA ILE A 75 10.76 4.73 -26.11
C ILE A 75 10.27 3.42 -25.46
N TRP A 76 11.18 2.56 -24.98
CA TRP A 76 10.79 1.32 -24.31
C TRP A 76 10.02 1.60 -23.01
N VAL A 77 8.86 0.97 -22.89
CA VAL A 77 7.97 1.13 -21.72
C VAL A 77 8.12 -0.09 -20.84
N PRO A 78 8.88 -0.02 -19.74
CA PRO A 78 8.95 -1.10 -18.80
C PRO A 78 7.56 -1.34 -18.20
N ARG A 79 7.21 -2.63 -17.99
CA ARG A 79 5.97 -3.05 -17.35
C ARG A 79 6.31 -4.08 -16.29
N ASP A 80 5.57 -4.03 -15.20
CA ASP A 80 5.61 -5.06 -14.19
C ASP A 80 4.23 -5.70 -14.07
N LEU A 81 4.15 -6.97 -14.43
CA LEU A 81 2.89 -7.75 -14.40
C LEU A 81 2.60 -8.35 -13.02
N HIS A 82 3.54 -8.25 -12.08
CA HIS A 82 3.38 -8.73 -10.71
C HIS A 82 2.96 -7.62 -9.75
N ALA A 83 3.07 -6.36 -10.17
CA ALA A 83 2.66 -5.21 -9.39
C ALA A 83 1.20 -4.85 -9.66
N ASP A 84 0.52 -4.35 -8.62
CA ASP A 84 -0.83 -3.81 -8.74
C ASP A 84 -0.82 -2.48 -9.52
N TYR A 85 0.23 -1.68 -9.30
CA TYR A 85 0.48 -0.43 -10.03
C TYR A 85 1.94 -0.33 -10.46
N TYR A 86 2.19 0.32 -11.57
CA TYR A 86 3.54 0.74 -11.94
C TYR A 86 3.54 2.17 -12.45
N VAL A 87 4.56 2.92 -12.06
CA VAL A 87 4.77 4.31 -12.44
C VAL A 87 6.20 4.54 -12.89
N LYS A 88 6.39 5.57 -13.69
CA LYS A 88 7.70 5.97 -14.20
C LYS A 88 8.06 7.32 -13.63
N ILE A 89 9.25 7.43 -13.07
CA ILE A 89 9.70 8.68 -12.47
C ILE A 89 11.17 8.99 -12.81
N SER A 90 11.50 10.22 -12.66
CA SER A 90 12.88 10.64 -12.42
C SER A 90 12.92 11.39 -11.07
N ALA A 91 13.43 10.74 -10.05
CA ALA A 91 13.62 11.38 -8.74
C ALA A 91 14.57 12.59 -8.83
N ARG A 92 15.42 12.64 -9.87
CA ARG A 92 16.35 13.74 -10.10
C ARG A 92 15.65 14.99 -10.66
N THR A 93 14.74 14.80 -11.63
CA THR A 93 14.06 15.92 -12.31
C THR A 93 12.70 16.25 -11.73
N GLY A 94 12.12 15.34 -10.95
CA GLY A 94 10.75 15.46 -10.43
C GLY A 94 9.68 14.94 -11.41
N GLU A 95 10.05 14.48 -12.59
CA GLU A 95 9.13 13.94 -13.58
C GLU A 95 8.44 12.69 -13.04
N GLY A 96 7.12 12.55 -13.23
CA GLY A 96 6.31 11.41 -12.80
C GLY A 96 6.02 11.33 -11.29
N ILE A 97 6.48 12.28 -10.48
CA ILE A 97 6.23 12.26 -9.01
C ILE A 97 4.75 12.45 -8.69
N THR A 98 4.03 13.26 -9.46
CA THR A 98 2.59 13.45 -9.26
C THR A 98 1.82 12.16 -9.49
N GLU A 99 2.12 11.43 -10.57
CA GLU A 99 1.53 10.15 -10.92
C GLU A 99 1.87 9.07 -9.87
N PHE A 100 3.09 9.09 -9.35
CA PHE A 100 3.50 8.23 -8.25
C PHE A 100 2.65 8.48 -6.98
N LEU A 101 2.47 9.73 -6.58
CA LEU A 101 1.65 10.07 -5.42
C LEU A 101 0.18 9.68 -5.61
N GLN A 102 -0.35 9.84 -6.83
CA GLN A 102 -1.71 9.41 -7.17
C GLN A 102 -1.86 7.88 -7.08
N ALA A 103 -0.86 7.11 -7.52
CA ALA A 103 -0.87 5.65 -7.40
C ALA A 103 -0.85 5.20 -5.92
N VAL A 104 -0.03 5.85 -5.08
CA VAL A 104 -0.01 5.59 -3.63
C VAL A 104 -1.37 5.91 -3.00
N GLU A 105 -1.95 7.06 -3.34
CA GLU A 105 -3.28 7.45 -2.84
C GLU A 105 -4.37 6.46 -3.26
N ALA A 106 -4.34 5.98 -4.52
CA ALA A 106 -5.29 4.99 -5.01
C ALA A 106 -5.23 3.70 -4.21
N VAL A 107 -4.01 3.15 -4.01
CA VAL A 107 -3.81 1.93 -3.22
C VAL A 107 -4.27 2.11 -1.77
N LEU A 108 -3.93 3.23 -1.14
CA LEU A 108 -4.36 3.53 0.24
C LEU A 108 -5.89 3.65 0.35
N ARG A 109 -6.54 4.17 -0.69
CA ARG A 109 -8.01 4.29 -0.74
C ARG A 109 -8.68 2.92 -0.91
N GLU A 110 -8.12 2.04 -1.74
CA GLU A 110 -8.62 0.68 -1.95
C GLU A 110 -8.57 -0.19 -0.68
N GLN A 111 -7.66 0.13 0.24
CA GLN A 111 -7.55 -0.55 1.54
C GLN A 111 -8.56 -0.08 2.58
N LYS A 112 -9.34 0.97 2.29
CA LYS A 112 -10.34 1.51 3.20
C LYS A 112 -11.72 0.92 2.90
N VAL A 113 -12.46 0.64 3.96
CA VAL A 113 -13.85 0.19 3.90
C VAL A 113 -14.75 1.37 4.23
N GLU A 114 -15.74 1.62 3.38
CA GLU A 114 -16.77 2.59 3.69
C GLU A 114 -17.73 2.02 4.72
N ILE A 115 -18.02 2.82 5.73
CA ILE A 115 -19.05 2.56 6.73
C ILE A 115 -20.12 3.63 6.58
N GLU A 116 -21.36 3.20 6.39
CA GLU A 116 -22.55 4.04 6.48
C GLU A 116 -23.51 3.37 7.45
N ALA A 117 -23.67 3.94 8.64
CA ALA A 117 -24.43 3.31 9.68
C ALA A 117 -24.95 4.27 10.75
N LEU A 118 -26.06 3.90 11.38
CA LEU A 118 -26.59 4.53 12.57
C LEU A 118 -26.08 3.80 13.82
N TYR A 119 -25.33 4.50 14.66
CA TYR A 119 -24.80 4.00 15.92
C TYR A 119 -25.68 4.40 17.07
N PRO A 120 -26.24 3.45 17.84
CA PRO A 120 -26.90 3.77 19.11
C PRO A 120 -25.95 4.56 20.02
N TYR A 121 -26.48 5.48 20.82
CA TYR A 121 -25.66 6.33 21.72
C TYR A 121 -24.75 5.52 22.68
N LYS A 122 -25.15 4.30 23.06
CA LYS A 122 -24.34 3.37 23.85
C LYS A 122 -23.05 2.93 23.15
N GLU A 123 -23.00 3.01 21.82
CA GLU A 123 -21.85 2.63 20.98
C GLU A 123 -20.97 3.83 20.54
N ALA A 124 -21.18 5.00 21.14
CA ALA A 124 -20.39 6.21 20.82
C ALA A 124 -18.86 6.02 20.92
N GLY A 125 -18.40 5.02 21.69
CA GLY A 125 -16.98 4.62 21.73
C GLY A 125 -16.44 4.16 20.39
N LYS A 126 -17.24 3.50 19.55
CA LYS A 126 -16.86 3.09 18.19
C LYS A 126 -16.62 4.29 17.29
N ILE A 127 -17.43 5.35 17.44
CA ILE A 127 -17.30 6.59 16.67
C ILE A 127 -16.00 7.31 17.04
N GLN A 128 -15.56 7.24 18.30
CA GLN A 128 -14.26 7.80 18.69
C GLN A 128 -13.10 7.10 17.98
N LEU A 129 -13.18 5.79 17.77
CA LEU A 129 -12.18 5.06 16.98
C LEU A 129 -12.21 5.47 15.51
N ILE A 130 -13.41 5.65 14.93
CA ILE A 130 -13.59 6.14 13.57
C ILE A 130 -12.97 7.53 13.42
N ARG A 131 -13.22 8.46 14.35
CA ARG A 131 -12.64 9.81 14.34
C ARG A 131 -11.11 9.81 14.44
N LYS A 132 -10.56 8.85 15.18
CA LYS A 132 -9.12 8.76 15.44
C LYS A 132 -8.33 8.11 14.30
N TYR A 133 -8.90 7.09 13.66
CA TYR A 133 -8.18 6.22 12.73
C TYR A 133 -8.80 6.18 11.32
N GLY A 134 -10.04 6.66 11.17
CA GLY A 134 -10.75 6.72 9.90
C GLY A 134 -10.82 8.13 9.34
N GLU A 135 -11.49 8.24 8.22
CA GLU A 135 -11.83 9.51 7.55
C GLU A 135 -13.34 9.73 7.66
N LEU A 136 -13.74 10.56 8.61
CA LEU A 136 -15.13 10.91 8.82
C LEU A 136 -15.61 11.82 7.69
N GLN A 137 -16.65 11.40 6.96
CA GLN A 137 -17.28 12.16 5.89
C GLN A 137 -18.50 12.91 6.38
N GLU A 138 -19.33 12.22 7.18
CA GLU A 138 -20.58 12.78 7.70
C GLU A 138 -20.84 12.24 9.09
N GLU A 139 -21.35 13.11 9.98
CA GLU A 139 -21.79 12.75 11.32
C GLU A 139 -23.03 13.56 11.67
N GLU A 140 -24.14 12.88 11.93
CA GLU A 140 -25.42 13.50 12.25
C GLU A 140 -26.02 12.89 13.51
N TYR A 141 -26.39 13.73 14.47
CA TYR A 141 -27.08 13.32 15.70
C TYR A 141 -28.57 13.23 15.44
N ARG A 142 -29.14 12.02 15.54
CA ARG A 142 -30.57 11.72 15.35
C ARG A 142 -31.20 11.27 16.66
N GLU A 143 -32.54 11.21 16.71
CA GLU A 143 -33.25 10.82 17.93
C GLU A 143 -32.89 9.39 18.41
N ASP A 144 -32.61 8.47 17.48
CA ASP A 144 -32.33 7.06 17.71
C ASP A 144 -30.82 6.70 17.73
N GLY A 145 -29.94 7.70 17.50
CA GLY A 145 -28.49 7.47 17.54
C GLY A 145 -27.70 8.52 16.76
N ILE A 146 -26.47 8.15 16.41
CA ILE A 146 -25.55 8.99 15.64
C ILE A 146 -25.32 8.31 14.29
N PHE A 147 -25.79 8.95 13.22
CA PHE A 147 -25.48 8.50 11.86
C PHE A 147 -24.05 8.90 11.50
N VAL A 148 -23.30 7.96 10.93
CA VAL A 148 -21.91 8.14 10.53
C VAL A 148 -21.68 7.57 9.14
N ARG A 149 -21.07 8.38 8.26
CA ARG A 149 -20.45 7.93 7.02
C ARG A 149 -18.94 8.20 7.10
N ALA A 150 -18.14 7.16 6.94
CA ALA A 150 -16.69 7.26 7.09
C ALA A 150 -15.97 6.17 6.28
N PHE A 151 -14.72 6.44 5.93
CA PHE A 151 -13.80 5.42 5.44
C PHE A 151 -12.87 4.99 6.59
N VAL A 152 -12.75 3.69 6.81
CA VAL A 152 -11.88 3.14 7.85
C VAL A 152 -10.93 2.08 7.28
N PRO A 153 -9.73 1.92 7.86
CA PRO A 153 -8.86 0.80 7.52
C PRO A 153 -9.61 -0.53 7.68
N ALA A 154 -9.39 -1.47 6.75
CA ALA A 154 -10.07 -2.76 6.76
C ALA A 154 -9.90 -3.52 8.08
N GLU A 155 -8.74 -3.39 8.72
CA GLU A 155 -8.42 -3.99 10.03
C GLU A 155 -9.30 -3.43 11.16
N LEU A 156 -9.67 -2.15 11.06
CA LEU A 156 -10.49 -1.49 12.07
C LEU A 156 -11.98 -1.81 11.89
N TYR A 157 -12.42 -2.16 10.67
CA TYR A 157 -13.82 -2.36 10.33
C TYR A 157 -14.54 -3.33 11.30
N GLY A 158 -13.90 -4.45 11.63
CA GLY A 158 -14.44 -5.43 12.56
C GLY A 158 -14.73 -4.88 13.97
N GLN A 159 -13.95 -3.89 14.42
CA GLN A 159 -14.09 -3.27 15.74
C GLN A 159 -15.13 -2.15 15.78
N VAL A 160 -15.30 -1.46 14.65
CA VAL A 160 -16.17 -0.26 14.60
C VAL A 160 -17.53 -0.52 13.96
N ARG A 161 -17.73 -1.64 13.27
CA ARG A 161 -19.04 -1.97 12.70
C ARG A 161 -20.13 -1.98 13.78
N PRO A 162 -21.33 -1.45 13.49
CA PRO A 162 -22.45 -1.52 14.45
C PRO A 162 -22.91 -2.96 14.65
N GLU A 163 -23.45 -3.26 15.84
CA GLU A 163 -24.02 -4.57 16.11
C GLU A 163 -25.23 -4.83 15.19
N GLY A 164 -25.25 -5.98 14.52
CA GLY A 164 -26.38 -6.41 13.65
C GLY A 164 -26.27 -6.01 12.16
N VAL A 165 -25.22 -5.30 11.74
CA VAL A 165 -25.00 -5.01 10.33
C VAL A 165 -24.04 -6.03 9.73
N THR A 166 -24.53 -6.85 8.80
CA THR A 166 -23.67 -7.68 7.94
C THR A 166 -23.02 -6.80 6.87
N PRO A 167 -21.75 -7.04 6.51
CA PRO A 167 -21.12 -6.30 5.42
C PRO A 167 -21.95 -6.49 4.15
N ASN A 168 -22.45 -5.39 3.58
CA ASN A 168 -22.93 -5.42 2.20
C ASN A 168 -21.72 -5.78 1.33
N ASN A 169 -21.83 -6.89 0.61
CA ASN A 169 -20.89 -7.27 -0.42
C ASN A 169 -20.67 -6.07 -1.33
N CYS A 170 -19.46 -5.51 -1.30
CA CYS A 170 -18.98 -4.71 -2.41
C CYS A 170 -18.86 -5.67 -3.62
N LEU A 171 -19.72 -5.45 -4.61
CA LEU A 171 -19.60 -5.99 -5.98
C LEU A 171 -18.47 -5.28 -6.70
#